data_df26996f0115e2a24641921dd1180cbd
#
_entry.id   df26996f0115e2a24641921dd1180cbd
#
_cell.length_a   1.000
_cell.length_b   1.000
_cell.length_c   1.000
_cell.angle_alpha   90.00
_cell.angle_beta   90.00
_cell.angle_gamma   90.00
#
_symmetry.space_group_name_H-M   'P 1'
#
loop_
_entity.id
_entity.type
_entity.pdbx_description
1 polymer ?
#
loop_
_entity_poly.entity_id
_entity_poly.type
_entity_poly.pdbx_seq_one_letter_code
_entity_poly.pdbx_strand_id
1 'polypeptide(L)'
;MSKKNPITVSSWTLGDQCKFEDRVIAAKEAGYEGIGLRAETYVDALNEGLHDEDILAILDKHDMKVTEVEYIVQWCEEHRSYEQKYKEQMCFHMCELFGVGHINCGLMENYSVEYTAQKLKELCQRAGKYIIGVEPMPYSGIPDLKKGWEVVKASRCDNAMLILDTWHWVRADQPYDILTPEIAKKVISIQINDAYERPY
;
A
#
# COMPACT_ATOMS: atom_id res chain seq x y z
N MET A 1 2.16 -10.87 25.17
CA MET A 1 2.57 -9.47 24.88
C MET A 1 1.98 -9.11 23.53
N SER A 2 1.18 -8.05 23.45
CA SER A 2 0.72 -7.52 22.15
C SER A 2 1.96 -7.16 21.32
N LYS A 3 2.08 -7.69 20.10
CA LYS A 3 3.14 -7.27 19.17
C LYS A 3 2.89 -5.79 18.89
N LYS A 4 3.84 -4.93 19.26
CA LYS A 4 3.79 -3.51 18.92
C LYS A 4 3.91 -3.41 17.39
N ASN A 5 2.97 -2.72 16.75
CA ASN A 5 3.10 -2.44 15.32
C ASN A 5 4.26 -1.45 15.11
N PRO A 6 5.11 -1.66 14.10
CA PRO A 6 6.20 -0.73 13.80
C PRO A 6 5.65 0.62 13.33
N ILE A 7 6.38 1.69 13.65
CA ILE A 7 6.14 3.00 13.04
C ILE A 7 6.95 3.04 11.75
N THR A 8 6.24 3.20 10.64
CA THR A 8 6.78 3.09 9.28
C THR A 8 6.70 4.44 8.57
N VAL A 9 7.73 4.79 7.80
CA VAL A 9 7.64 5.89 6.84
C VAL A 9 7.50 5.33 5.42
N SER A 10 6.61 5.91 4.62
CA SER A 10 6.55 5.57 3.19
C SER A 10 7.76 6.12 2.44
N SER A 11 8.35 5.34 1.55
CA SER A 11 9.44 5.80 0.68
C SER A 11 9.04 7.00 -0.19
N TRP A 12 7.75 7.15 -0.45
CA TRP A 12 7.21 8.32 -1.16
C TRP A 12 7.43 9.63 -0.41
N THR A 13 7.34 9.62 0.92
CA THR A 13 7.57 10.78 1.79
C THR A 13 9.01 11.29 1.70
N LEU A 14 9.97 10.42 1.40
CA LEU A 14 11.39 10.73 1.35
C LEU A 14 11.86 11.33 0.01
N GLY A 15 10.92 11.53 -0.93
CA GLY A 15 11.21 12.08 -2.26
C GLY A 15 11.78 11.05 -3.24
N ASP A 16 11.92 11.44 -4.51
CA ASP A 16 12.30 10.56 -5.62
C ASP A 16 13.81 10.63 -5.99
N GLN A 17 14.52 11.64 -5.49
CA GLN A 17 15.91 11.93 -5.87
C GLN A 17 16.97 11.32 -4.94
N CYS A 18 16.57 10.49 -3.98
CA CYS A 18 17.48 9.86 -3.03
C CYS A 18 17.87 8.45 -3.47
N LYS A 19 19.12 8.07 -3.27
CA LYS A 19 19.56 6.67 -3.39
C LYS A 19 18.87 5.80 -2.33
N PHE A 20 18.80 4.50 -2.60
CA PHE A 20 18.13 3.56 -1.70
C PHE A 20 18.71 3.60 -0.28
N GLU A 21 20.04 3.52 -0.12
CA GLU A 21 20.68 3.55 1.20
C GLU A 21 20.45 4.88 1.93
N ASP A 22 20.48 6.01 1.22
CA ASP A 22 20.23 7.34 1.83
C ASP A 22 18.80 7.43 2.40
N ARG A 23 17.81 6.81 1.73
CA ARG A 23 16.43 6.71 2.24
C ARG A 23 16.36 5.91 3.53
N VAL A 24 17.05 4.79 3.57
CA VAL A 24 17.10 3.90 4.74
C VAL A 24 17.75 4.63 5.92
N ILE A 25 18.85 5.34 5.69
CA ILE A 25 19.54 6.16 6.71
C ILE A 25 18.60 7.24 7.23
N ALA A 26 17.99 8.03 6.34
CA ALA A 26 17.09 9.11 6.73
C ALA A 26 15.89 8.61 7.56
N ALA A 27 15.29 7.49 7.17
CA ALA A 27 14.21 6.87 7.92
C ALA A 27 14.68 6.44 9.32
N LYS A 28 15.85 5.81 9.42
CA LYS A 28 16.43 5.38 10.71
C LYS A 28 16.76 6.53 11.62
N GLU A 29 17.43 7.59 11.10
CA GLU A 29 17.79 8.80 11.85
C GLU A 29 16.56 9.57 12.35
N ALA A 30 15.45 9.52 11.59
CA ALA A 30 14.17 10.09 12.01
C ALA A 30 13.42 9.24 13.06
N GLY A 31 13.95 8.06 13.43
CA GLY A 31 13.42 7.21 14.47
C GLY A 31 12.33 6.24 14.02
N TYR A 32 12.17 6.02 12.72
CA TYR A 32 11.27 5.00 12.20
C TYR A 32 11.80 3.58 12.41
N GLU A 33 10.90 2.64 12.61
CA GLU A 33 11.21 1.23 12.82
C GLU A 33 11.13 0.42 11.50
N GLY A 34 10.47 1.00 10.48
CA GLY A 34 10.31 0.39 9.17
C GLY A 34 10.16 1.41 8.04
N ILE A 35 10.25 0.91 6.81
CA ILE A 35 10.01 1.68 5.60
C ILE A 35 8.93 0.98 4.77
N GLY A 36 7.93 1.73 4.31
CA GLY A 36 6.98 1.31 3.29
C GLY A 36 7.62 1.53 1.92
N LEU A 37 7.77 0.46 1.13
CA LEU A 37 8.54 0.53 -0.10
C LEU A 37 7.63 0.42 -1.33
N ARG A 38 7.73 1.40 -2.22
CA ARG A 38 7.06 1.38 -3.52
C ARG A 38 7.84 0.54 -4.52
N ALA A 39 7.09 -0.09 -5.44
CA ALA A 39 7.70 -0.86 -6.53
C ALA A 39 8.66 -0.03 -7.37
N GLU A 40 8.34 1.26 -7.61
CA GLU A 40 9.22 2.19 -8.32
C GLU A 40 10.54 2.39 -7.57
N THR A 41 10.49 2.63 -6.26
CA THR A 41 11.70 2.82 -5.44
C THR A 41 12.59 1.57 -5.44
N TYR A 42 11.97 0.38 -5.43
CA TYR A 42 12.72 -0.88 -5.56
C TYR A 42 13.38 -1.01 -6.94
N VAL A 43 12.64 -0.72 -8.01
CA VAL A 43 13.19 -0.74 -9.38
C VAL A 43 14.30 0.30 -9.56
N ASP A 44 14.18 1.48 -8.95
CA ASP A 44 15.23 2.49 -8.97
C ASP A 44 16.50 1.99 -8.27
N ALA A 45 16.38 1.28 -7.14
CA ALA A 45 17.51 0.66 -6.47
C ALA A 45 18.21 -0.39 -7.37
N LEU A 46 17.45 -1.20 -8.12
CA LEU A 46 18.02 -2.11 -9.12
C LEU A 46 18.73 -1.35 -10.24
N ASN A 47 18.20 -0.21 -10.69
CA ASN A 47 18.82 0.66 -11.69
C ASN A 47 20.08 1.37 -11.18
N GLU A 48 20.22 1.55 -9.87
CA GLU A 48 21.48 1.98 -9.22
C GLU A 48 22.58 0.89 -9.27
N GLY A 49 22.23 -0.31 -9.68
CA GLY A 49 23.13 -1.47 -9.74
C GLY A 49 23.08 -2.36 -8.51
N LEU A 50 22.13 -2.16 -7.59
CA LEU A 50 21.92 -3.03 -6.45
C LEU A 50 21.19 -4.30 -6.89
N HIS A 51 21.48 -5.41 -6.22
CA HIS A 51 20.75 -6.67 -6.29
C HIS A 51 19.96 -6.90 -4.99
N ASP A 52 19.09 -7.89 -4.98
CA ASP A 52 18.26 -8.23 -3.80
C ASP A 52 19.09 -8.40 -2.53
N GLU A 53 20.24 -9.05 -2.65
CA GLU A 53 21.17 -9.29 -1.54
C GLU A 53 21.80 -7.99 -1.02
N ASP A 54 22.09 -7.03 -1.90
CA ASP A 54 22.61 -5.70 -1.52
C ASP A 54 21.57 -4.89 -0.78
N ILE A 55 20.33 -4.93 -1.25
CA ILE A 55 19.18 -4.25 -0.64
C ILE A 55 18.94 -4.83 0.76
N LEU A 56 18.93 -6.14 0.91
CA LEU A 56 18.79 -6.81 2.21
C LEU A 56 19.96 -6.47 3.14
N ALA A 57 21.20 -6.45 2.63
CA ALA A 57 22.38 -6.09 3.41
C ALA A 57 22.35 -4.64 3.89
N ILE A 58 21.86 -3.70 3.08
CA ILE A 58 21.65 -2.30 3.48
C ILE A 58 20.62 -2.20 4.60
N LEU A 59 19.49 -2.87 4.47
CA LEU A 59 18.45 -2.89 5.51
C LEU A 59 18.99 -3.47 6.83
N ASP A 60 19.71 -4.58 6.78
CA ASP A 60 20.29 -5.22 7.96
C ASP A 60 21.37 -4.33 8.61
N LYS A 61 22.26 -3.75 7.81
CA LYS A 61 23.30 -2.80 8.27
C LYS A 61 22.75 -1.66 9.09
N HIS A 62 21.56 -1.15 8.72
CA HIS A 62 20.92 -0.01 9.38
C HIS A 62 19.82 -0.44 10.36
N ASP A 63 19.66 -1.75 10.65
CA ASP A 63 18.60 -2.29 11.50
C ASP A 63 17.22 -1.72 11.10
N MET A 64 16.90 -1.81 9.80
CA MET A 64 15.64 -1.38 9.20
C MET A 64 14.95 -2.54 8.51
N LYS A 65 13.64 -2.44 8.36
CA LYS A 65 12.81 -3.46 7.70
C LYS A 65 11.85 -2.81 6.72
N VAL A 66 11.60 -3.49 5.60
CA VAL A 66 10.42 -3.17 4.80
C VAL A 66 9.21 -3.76 5.51
N THR A 67 8.23 -2.92 5.80
CA THR A 67 7.05 -3.30 6.58
C THR A 67 5.75 -3.18 5.80
N GLU A 68 5.78 -2.49 4.66
CA GLU A 68 4.65 -2.29 3.76
C GLU A 68 5.16 -2.29 2.32
N VAL A 69 4.41 -2.89 1.41
CA VAL A 69 4.70 -2.87 -0.04
C VAL A 69 3.61 -2.09 -0.76
N GLU A 70 4.04 -1.16 -1.62
CA GLU A 70 3.21 -0.24 -2.37
C GLU A 70 3.65 -0.22 -3.85
N TYR A 71 2.86 0.02 -4.80
CA TYR A 71 1.45 0.33 -4.83
C TYR A 71 0.87 -0.21 -6.13
N ILE A 72 -0.17 -1.03 -6.07
CA ILE A 72 -0.81 -1.58 -7.26
C ILE A 72 -1.96 -0.66 -7.69
N VAL A 73 -1.92 -0.19 -8.93
CA VAL A 73 -2.98 0.60 -9.60
C VAL A 73 -3.43 -0.09 -10.88
N GLN A 74 -4.52 0.39 -11.48
CA GLN A 74 -5.01 -0.07 -12.80
C GLN A 74 -5.31 -1.59 -12.86
N TRP A 75 -5.60 -2.18 -11.72
CA TRP A 75 -5.91 -3.62 -11.60
C TRP A 75 -7.32 -3.97 -12.09
N CYS A 76 -8.20 -2.97 -12.29
CA CYS A 76 -9.54 -3.12 -12.84
C CYS A 76 -9.59 -3.14 -14.36
N GLU A 77 -8.53 -2.73 -15.04
CA GLU A 77 -8.50 -2.69 -16.51
C GLU A 77 -8.64 -4.10 -17.10
N GLU A 78 -9.46 -4.22 -18.15
CA GLU A 78 -9.65 -5.48 -18.85
C GLU A 78 -8.38 -5.90 -19.60
N HIS A 79 -7.70 -4.93 -20.23
CA HIS A 79 -6.48 -5.15 -20.99
C HIS A 79 -5.30 -4.42 -20.34
N ARG A 80 -4.73 -5.06 -19.33
CA ARG A 80 -3.58 -4.51 -18.62
C ARG A 80 -2.31 -4.56 -19.47
N SER A 81 -1.56 -3.45 -19.49
CA SER A 81 -0.27 -3.35 -20.18
C SER A 81 0.78 -4.29 -19.58
N TYR A 82 1.91 -4.47 -20.27
CA TYR A 82 3.07 -5.18 -19.73
C TYR A 82 3.59 -4.52 -18.46
N GLU A 83 3.71 -3.19 -18.46
CA GLU A 83 4.21 -2.40 -17.33
C GLU A 83 3.35 -2.57 -16.08
N GLN A 84 2.02 -2.51 -16.21
CA GLN A 84 1.10 -2.74 -15.09
C GLN A 84 1.22 -4.14 -14.51
N LYS A 85 1.40 -5.16 -15.35
CA LYS A 85 1.62 -6.53 -14.92
C LYS A 85 2.99 -6.71 -14.26
N TYR A 86 4.01 -6.08 -14.82
CA TYR A 86 5.37 -6.11 -14.27
C TYR A 86 5.40 -5.47 -12.87
N LYS A 87 4.79 -4.28 -12.71
CA LYS A 87 4.69 -3.62 -11.40
C LYS A 87 3.97 -4.48 -10.35
N GLU A 88 2.88 -5.14 -10.72
CA GLU A 88 2.19 -6.08 -9.83
C GLU A 88 3.10 -7.25 -9.43
N GLN A 89 3.85 -7.81 -10.39
CA GLN A 89 4.82 -8.87 -10.12
C GLN A 89 5.95 -8.41 -9.20
N MET A 90 6.44 -7.17 -9.37
CA MET A 90 7.44 -6.60 -8.46
C MET A 90 6.91 -6.46 -7.04
N CYS A 91 5.66 -6.04 -6.86
CA CYS A 91 5.04 -6.02 -5.54
C CYS A 91 5.00 -7.43 -4.89
N PHE A 92 4.67 -8.47 -5.66
CA PHE A 92 4.68 -9.84 -5.14
C PHE A 92 6.09 -10.32 -4.81
N HIS A 93 7.07 -10.02 -5.67
CA HIS A 93 8.48 -10.31 -5.42
C HIS A 93 8.98 -9.62 -4.14
N MET A 94 8.70 -8.34 -3.97
CA MET A 94 9.07 -7.59 -2.78
C MET A 94 8.44 -8.17 -1.51
N CYS A 95 7.19 -8.61 -1.56
CA CYS A 95 6.56 -9.29 -0.44
C CYS A 95 7.28 -10.58 -0.04
N GLU A 96 7.71 -11.37 -1.03
CA GLU A 96 8.48 -12.59 -0.76
C GLU A 96 9.87 -12.26 -0.22
N LEU A 97 10.58 -11.32 -0.85
CA LEU A 97 11.94 -10.92 -0.49
C LEU A 97 12.03 -10.35 0.94
N PHE A 98 11.12 -9.46 1.30
CA PHE A 98 11.14 -8.76 2.58
C PHE A 98 10.27 -9.40 3.67
N GLY A 99 9.53 -10.46 3.35
CA GLY A 99 8.64 -11.12 4.29
C GLY A 99 7.41 -10.26 4.65
N VAL A 100 6.97 -9.37 3.77
CA VAL A 100 5.79 -8.52 3.98
C VAL A 100 4.52 -9.26 3.60
N GLY A 101 3.51 -9.20 4.46
CA GLY A 101 2.26 -9.97 4.29
C GLY A 101 1.17 -9.25 3.51
N HIS A 102 1.33 -7.97 3.17
CA HIS A 102 0.29 -7.19 2.50
C HIS A 102 0.85 -6.22 1.45
N ILE A 103 -0.01 -5.83 0.52
CA ILE A 103 0.27 -4.90 -0.56
C ILE A 103 -0.86 -3.88 -0.61
N ASN A 104 -0.53 -2.60 -0.65
CA ASN A 104 -1.50 -1.52 -0.82
C ASN A 104 -1.87 -1.36 -2.29
N CYS A 105 -3.15 -1.15 -2.55
CA CYS A 105 -3.65 -0.86 -3.89
C CYS A 105 -4.70 0.25 -3.89
N GLY A 106 -4.74 1.00 -4.97
CA GLY A 106 -5.76 2.02 -5.25
C GLY A 106 -6.37 1.85 -6.62
N LEU A 107 -7.46 2.55 -6.86
CA LEU A 107 -8.18 2.51 -8.13
C LEU A 107 -8.52 3.93 -8.56
N MET A 108 -7.90 4.41 -9.63
CA MET A 108 -8.14 5.78 -10.11
C MET A 108 -9.43 5.89 -10.93
N GLU A 109 -9.75 4.86 -11.69
CA GLU A 109 -10.87 4.81 -12.60
C GLU A 109 -12.17 4.49 -11.85
N ASN A 110 -13.29 5.04 -12.33
CA ASN A 110 -14.59 4.85 -11.69
C ASN A 110 -15.38 3.73 -12.38
N TYR A 111 -15.64 2.67 -11.62
CA TYR A 111 -16.46 1.52 -12.04
C TYR A 111 -17.59 1.26 -11.05
N SER A 112 -18.53 0.38 -11.42
CA SER A 112 -19.54 -0.08 -10.46
C SER A 112 -18.91 -0.92 -9.35
N VAL A 113 -19.58 -1.01 -8.20
CA VAL A 113 -19.12 -1.82 -7.07
C VAL A 113 -18.97 -3.29 -7.48
N GLU A 114 -19.90 -3.82 -8.25
CA GLU A 114 -19.93 -5.22 -8.69
C GLU A 114 -18.72 -5.53 -9.59
N TYR A 115 -18.44 -4.67 -10.56
CA TYR A 115 -17.29 -4.83 -11.45
C TYR A 115 -15.98 -4.73 -10.67
N THR A 116 -15.86 -3.69 -9.84
CA THR A 116 -14.66 -3.49 -9.00
C THR A 116 -14.42 -4.67 -8.06
N ALA A 117 -15.48 -5.20 -7.43
CA ALA A 117 -15.39 -6.36 -6.55
C ALA A 117 -14.96 -7.64 -7.31
N GLN A 118 -15.45 -7.83 -8.54
CA GLN A 118 -15.03 -8.94 -9.38
C GLN A 118 -13.52 -8.82 -9.72
N LYS A 119 -13.05 -7.62 -10.08
CA LYS A 119 -11.64 -7.38 -10.38
C LYS A 119 -10.75 -7.48 -9.15
N LEU A 120 -11.23 -7.03 -7.99
CA LEU A 120 -10.54 -7.24 -6.71
C LEU A 120 -10.39 -8.73 -6.40
N LYS A 121 -11.42 -9.54 -6.66
CA LYS A 121 -11.34 -10.99 -6.51
C LYS A 121 -10.25 -11.59 -7.40
N GLU A 122 -10.16 -11.17 -8.66
CA GLU A 122 -9.12 -11.62 -9.59
C GLU A 122 -7.72 -11.22 -9.08
N LEU A 123 -7.55 -9.99 -8.55
CA LEU A 123 -6.29 -9.54 -7.94
C LEU A 123 -5.94 -10.36 -6.69
N CYS A 124 -6.89 -10.59 -5.80
CA CYS A 124 -6.72 -11.41 -4.60
C CYS A 124 -6.31 -12.86 -4.93
N GLN A 125 -6.85 -13.43 -6.00
CA GLN A 125 -6.47 -14.76 -6.49
C GLN A 125 -5.01 -14.78 -7.00
N ARG A 126 -4.59 -13.74 -7.74
CA ARG A 126 -3.19 -13.62 -8.19
C ARG A 126 -2.23 -13.38 -7.03
N ALA A 127 -2.65 -12.62 -6.02
CA ALA A 127 -1.87 -12.35 -4.82
C ALA A 127 -1.67 -13.58 -3.92
N GLY A 128 -2.56 -14.58 -4.03
CA GLY A 128 -2.46 -15.85 -3.31
C GLY A 128 -2.48 -15.66 -1.79
N LYS A 129 -1.32 -15.85 -1.14
CA LYS A 129 -1.16 -15.73 0.32
C LYS A 129 -1.12 -14.29 0.83
N TYR A 130 -0.88 -13.30 -0.03
CA TYR A 130 -0.75 -11.91 0.37
C TYR A 130 -2.09 -11.22 0.52
N ILE A 131 -2.19 -10.33 1.48
CA ILE A 131 -3.34 -9.47 1.69
C ILE A 131 -3.29 -8.32 0.70
N ILE A 132 -4.43 -7.98 0.10
CA ILE A 132 -4.61 -6.79 -0.71
C ILE A 132 -5.34 -5.74 0.12
N GLY A 133 -4.64 -4.67 0.46
CA GLY A 133 -5.17 -3.53 1.17
C GLY A 133 -5.69 -2.47 0.20
N VAL A 134 -7.00 -2.33 0.10
CA VAL A 134 -7.64 -1.31 -0.75
C VAL A 134 -7.64 0.02 -0.01
N GLU A 135 -7.07 1.04 -0.64
CA GLU A 135 -7.01 2.40 -0.10
C GLU A 135 -8.07 3.29 -0.76
N PRO A 136 -9.07 3.74 0.01
CA PRO A 136 -10.03 4.75 -0.45
C PRO A 136 -9.38 6.14 -0.51
N MET A 137 -9.55 6.83 -1.64
CA MET A 137 -9.00 8.18 -1.88
C MET A 137 -10.07 9.07 -2.53
N PRO A 138 -10.33 10.30 -2.03
CA PRO A 138 -11.45 11.15 -2.47
C PRO A 138 -11.48 11.47 -3.97
N TYR A 139 -10.31 11.45 -4.60
CA TYR A 139 -10.13 11.75 -6.03
C TYR A 139 -10.06 10.50 -6.91
N SER A 140 -10.41 9.34 -6.37
CA SER A 140 -10.27 8.04 -7.01
C SER A 140 -11.59 7.36 -7.32
N GLY A 141 -11.53 6.21 -7.97
CA GLY A 141 -12.68 5.35 -8.23
C GLY A 141 -13.28 4.70 -6.97
N ILE A 142 -12.55 4.72 -5.85
CA ILE A 142 -13.04 4.33 -4.51
C ILE A 142 -12.86 5.54 -3.59
N PRO A 143 -13.80 6.51 -3.63
CA PRO A 143 -13.59 7.82 -3.03
C PRO A 143 -13.66 7.84 -1.49
N ASP A 144 -14.24 6.83 -0.88
CA ASP A 144 -14.49 6.81 0.55
C ASP A 144 -14.48 5.39 1.14
N LEU A 145 -14.42 5.30 2.47
CA LEU A 145 -14.40 4.02 3.18
C LEU A 145 -15.68 3.21 2.95
N LYS A 146 -16.84 3.87 2.74
CA LYS A 146 -18.09 3.18 2.47
C LYS A 146 -18.03 2.39 1.18
N LYS A 147 -17.60 3.02 0.07
CA LYS A 147 -17.42 2.33 -1.21
C LYS A 147 -16.32 1.27 -1.12
N GLY A 148 -15.21 1.58 -0.44
CA GLY A 148 -14.14 0.62 -0.19
C GLY A 148 -14.65 -0.64 0.52
N TRP A 149 -15.44 -0.47 1.56
CA TRP A 149 -16.07 -1.57 2.28
C TRP A 149 -17.07 -2.36 1.41
N GLU A 150 -17.91 -1.69 0.64
CA GLU A 150 -18.85 -2.34 -0.28
C GLU A 150 -18.10 -3.24 -1.28
N VAL A 151 -17.01 -2.76 -1.86
CA VAL A 151 -16.15 -3.51 -2.78
C VAL A 151 -15.48 -4.70 -2.10
N VAL A 152 -14.84 -4.49 -0.95
CA VAL A 152 -14.18 -5.57 -0.19
C VAL A 152 -15.19 -6.64 0.21
N LYS A 153 -16.34 -6.26 0.73
CA LYS A 153 -17.40 -7.20 1.12
C LYS A 153 -17.96 -7.97 -0.07
N ALA A 154 -18.21 -7.28 -1.19
CA ALA A 154 -18.75 -7.92 -2.40
C ALA A 154 -17.74 -8.84 -3.10
N SER A 155 -16.42 -8.61 -2.94
CA SER A 155 -15.37 -9.50 -3.49
C SER A 155 -15.41 -10.91 -2.90
N ARG A 156 -15.88 -11.04 -1.65
CA ARG A 156 -15.90 -12.29 -0.88
C ARG A 156 -14.53 -12.95 -0.73
N CYS A 157 -13.47 -12.12 -0.68
CA CYS A 157 -12.11 -12.60 -0.50
C CYS A 157 -11.66 -12.41 0.94
N ASP A 158 -11.09 -13.45 1.53
CA ASP A 158 -10.58 -13.39 2.91
C ASP A 158 -9.36 -12.48 3.01
N ASN A 159 -8.55 -12.43 1.94
CA ASN A 159 -7.34 -11.61 1.82
C ASN A 159 -7.60 -10.22 1.22
N ALA A 160 -8.84 -9.78 1.04
CA ALA A 160 -9.19 -8.39 0.75
C ALA A 160 -9.43 -7.63 2.04
N MET A 161 -8.68 -6.54 2.23
CA MET A 161 -8.74 -5.67 3.39
C MET A 161 -8.72 -4.19 2.97
N LEU A 162 -8.74 -3.28 3.94
CA LEU A 162 -8.78 -1.84 3.76
C LEU A 162 -7.52 -1.20 4.34
N ILE A 163 -7.08 -0.12 3.71
CA ILE A 163 -6.15 0.86 4.27
C ILE A 163 -6.98 2.05 4.75
N LEU A 164 -6.67 2.55 5.93
CA LEU A 164 -7.28 3.76 6.47
C LEU A 164 -6.21 4.85 6.48
N ASP A 165 -6.30 5.77 5.52
CA ASP A 165 -5.48 6.97 5.49
C ASP A 165 -6.26 8.13 6.10
N THR A 166 -5.67 8.80 7.11
CA THR A 166 -6.33 9.86 7.86
C THR A 166 -6.56 11.12 7.04
N TRP A 167 -5.66 11.43 6.10
CA TRP A 167 -5.84 12.57 5.21
C TRP A 167 -6.99 12.33 4.22
N HIS A 168 -7.04 11.15 3.62
CA HIS A 168 -8.13 10.75 2.73
C HIS A 168 -9.46 10.71 3.46
N TRP A 169 -9.47 10.25 4.72
CA TRP A 169 -10.66 10.27 5.57
C TRP A 169 -11.23 11.69 5.72
N VAL A 170 -10.38 12.63 6.13
CA VAL A 170 -10.79 14.03 6.34
C VAL A 170 -11.22 14.68 5.03
N ARG A 171 -10.53 14.43 3.93
CA ARG A 171 -10.84 15.00 2.61
C ARG A 171 -12.11 14.43 1.99
N ALA A 172 -12.50 13.22 2.35
CA ALA A 172 -13.76 12.60 1.94
C ALA A 172 -14.95 13.00 2.84
N ASP A 173 -14.72 13.87 3.83
CA ASP A 173 -15.73 14.31 4.81
C ASP A 173 -16.50 13.12 5.44
N GLN A 174 -15.75 12.08 5.81
CA GLN A 174 -16.37 10.86 6.30
C GLN A 174 -16.79 10.97 7.77
N PRO A 175 -18.00 10.54 8.11
CA PRO A 175 -18.45 10.52 9.49
C PRO A 175 -17.75 9.42 10.28
N TYR A 176 -17.47 9.66 11.57
CA TYR A 176 -16.74 8.69 12.42
C TYR A 176 -17.52 7.40 12.67
N ASP A 177 -18.84 7.42 12.63
CA ASP A 177 -19.71 6.27 12.89
C ASP A 177 -19.69 5.22 11.76
N ILE A 178 -19.12 5.55 10.59
CA ILE A 178 -18.90 4.56 9.53
C ILE A 178 -17.91 3.49 9.94
N LEU A 179 -16.96 3.78 10.84
CA LEU A 179 -15.95 2.82 11.33
C LEU A 179 -16.56 1.86 12.35
N THR A 180 -17.47 1.01 11.88
CA THR A 180 -18.06 -0.04 12.70
C THR A 180 -17.02 -1.09 13.10
N PRO A 181 -17.28 -1.90 14.15
CA PRO A 181 -16.39 -3.02 14.51
C PRO A 181 -16.17 -4.04 13.37
N GLU A 182 -17.13 -4.19 12.47
CA GLU A 182 -17.02 -5.06 11.29
C GLU A 182 -15.98 -4.49 10.31
N ILE A 183 -16.05 -3.20 10.00
CA ILE A 183 -15.12 -2.52 9.10
C ILE A 183 -13.73 -2.42 9.74
N ALA A 184 -13.66 -2.05 11.02
CA ALA A 184 -12.38 -1.91 11.73
C ALA A 184 -11.55 -3.20 11.72
N LYS A 185 -12.19 -4.38 11.78
CA LYS A 185 -11.50 -5.68 11.68
C LYS A 185 -10.90 -5.94 10.30
N LYS A 186 -11.32 -5.19 9.29
CA LYS A 186 -10.82 -5.29 7.92
C LYS A 186 -9.80 -4.20 7.58
N VAL A 187 -9.46 -3.33 8.52
CA VAL A 187 -8.36 -2.37 8.36
C VAL A 187 -7.05 -3.06 8.70
N ILE A 188 -6.13 -3.18 7.72
CA ILE A 188 -4.82 -3.82 7.89
C ILE A 188 -3.71 -2.83 8.21
N SER A 189 -3.80 -1.61 7.70
CA SER A 189 -2.84 -0.53 7.94
C SER A 189 -3.57 0.79 8.16
N ILE A 190 -2.97 1.64 9.01
CA ILE A 190 -3.43 3.01 9.24
C ILE A 190 -2.30 3.94 8.82
N GLN A 191 -2.58 4.82 7.86
CA GLN A 191 -1.65 5.84 7.41
C GLN A 191 -2.01 7.19 8.06
N ILE A 192 -1.00 7.83 8.64
CA ILE A 192 -1.14 9.10 9.34
C ILE A 192 -0.40 10.16 8.54
N ASN A 193 -1.14 11.17 8.12
CA ASN A 193 -0.62 12.29 7.36
C ASN A 193 -1.06 13.59 8.03
N ASP A 194 -0.24 14.62 7.86
CA ASP A 194 -0.63 15.99 8.16
C ASP A 194 -0.92 16.74 6.86
N ALA A 195 -1.87 17.67 6.91
CA ALA A 195 -2.26 18.45 5.75
C ALA A 195 -2.86 19.79 6.17
N TYR A 196 -2.78 20.76 5.28
CA TYR A 196 -3.49 22.02 5.48
C TYR A 196 -5.01 21.79 5.49
N GLU A 197 -5.73 22.57 6.31
CA GLU A 197 -7.19 22.49 6.43
C GLU A 197 -7.88 22.69 5.08
N ARG A 198 -7.32 23.54 4.20
CA ARG A 198 -7.81 23.77 2.83
C ARG A 198 -6.73 23.43 1.82
N PRO A 199 -7.09 22.80 0.70
CA PRO A 199 -6.17 22.67 -0.43
C PRO A 199 -5.87 24.08 -0.98
N TYR A 200 -4.65 24.26 -1.49
CA TYR A 200 -4.25 25.49 -2.17
C TYR A 200 -5.03 25.68 -3.47
#